data_c18a0d3c9bc0e98f476d19c7ec164d52
#
_entry.id   c18a0d3c9bc0e98f476d19c7ec164d52
#
_cell.length_a   1.000
_cell.length_b   1.000
_cell.length_c   1.000
_cell.angle_alpha   90.00
_cell.angle_beta   90.00
_cell.angle_gamma   90.00
#
_symmetry.space_group_name_H-M   'P 1'
#
loop_
_entity.id
_entity.type
_entity.pdbx_description
1 polymer ?
#
loop_
_entity_poly.entity_id
_entity_poly.type
_entity_poly.pdbx_seq_one_letter_code
_entity_poly.pdbx_strand_id
1 'polypeptide(L)'
;MRLLLYSLFLILIFGCSSKTNQISKSNTDSNFEIVSPESVGISSERLNRIDKYFNKSISENIIPGAVTLIIKDGKIVYNKAFGNENVLEEVKFQNDNIFRIASMTKAITSLAVMMLWEEGNFSLDDPIEKFIPEFKNHRILKKFNKKDSTYTSIKANKKITIRHLLTHSSGLGYGFIDSNPEMKAIFAKKNKKFMNNGVMCFCDEDVKIENVIKNIAKYPLHHEPGKQFTYSVGLDVLGYFIELQSGMSLNDFFRKRIFDPLGMNDTQFYIESDKRERLVSVQTKKDGKWEDFSDNRFNVNYPVEGSKSLFFGGCGLTST
;
A
#
# COMPACT_ATOMS: atom_id res chain seq x y z
N MET A 1 69.39 51.82 -10.16
CA MET A 1 68.84 51.82 -8.81
C MET A 1 67.34 51.78 -8.89
N ARG A 2 66.73 50.54 -8.97
CA ARG A 2 65.33 50.33 -9.03
C ARG A 2 64.93 49.38 -7.89
N LEU A 3 64.18 49.90 -6.95
CA LEU A 3 63.60 49.15 -5.85
C LEU A 3 62.45 48.31 -6.40
N LEU A 4 62.49 47.00 -6.21
CA LEU A 4 61.38 46.06 -6.43
C LEU A 4 60.64 45.91 -5.10
N LEU A 5 59.40 46.40 -5.06
CA LEU A 5 58.42 46.11 -4.01
C LEU A 5 57.80 44.73 -4.25
N TYR A 6 58.04 43.79 -3.37
CA TYR A 6 57.27 42.52 -3.30
C TYR A 6 56.05 42.72 -2.38
N SER A 7 54.89 42.82 -2.95
CA SER A 7 53.70 42.79 -2.17
C SER A 7 53.31 41.32 -1.86
N LEU A 8 53.38 40.98 -0.59
CA LEU A 8 52.98 39.69 -0.04
C LEU A 8 51.47 39.62 0.04
N PHE A 9 50.81 38.82 -0.85
CA PHE A 9 49.40 38.57 -0.81
C PHE A 9 49.11 37.43 0.19
N LEU A 10 48.62 37.79 1.38
CA LEU A 10 48.20 36.84 2.40
C LEU A 10 46.82 36.33 2.03
N ILE A 11 46.73 35.10 1.48
CA ILE A 11 45.45 34.41 1.25
C ILE A 11 44.99 33.79 2.59
N LEU A 12 44.03 34.44 3.24
CA LEU A 12 43.28 33.86 4.35
C LEU A 12 42.33 32.79 3.81
N ILE A 13 42.72 31.54 3.93
CA ILE A 13 41.81 30.40 3.68
C ILE A 13 40.92 30.30 4.90
N PHE A 14 39.68 30.83 4.79
CA PHE A 14 38.62 30.51 5.71
C PHE A 14 38.16 29.03 5.44
N GLY A 15 38.71 28.12 6.19
CA GLY A 15 38.23 26.75 6.24
C GLY A 15 36.80 26.74 6.83
N CYS A 16 35.77 26.61 5.96
CA CYS A 16 34.45 26.21 6.40
C CYS A 16 34.55 24.78 6.94
N SER A 17 34.63 24.64 8.26
CA SER A 17 34.45 23.39 8.94
C SER A 17 32.97 23.01 8.80
N SER A 18 32.64 22.20 7.80
CA SER A 18 31.36 21.52 7.73
C SER A 18 31.27 20.59 8.93
N LYS A 19 30.55 21.02 9.96
CA LYS A 19 30.05 20.09 10.99
C LYS A 19 29.20 19.06 10.27
N THR A 20 29.78 17.91 9.93
CA THR A 20 29.04 16.69 9.66
C THR A 20 28.24 16.44 10.93
N ASN A 21 26.95 16.74 10.87
CA ASN A 21 26.00 16.20 11.83
C ASN A 21 26.10 14.68 11.68
N GLN A 22 26.89 14.06 12.53
CA GLN A 22 26.72 12.65 12.79
C GLN A 22 25.30 12.53 13.34
N ILE A 23 24.38 12.07 12.48
CA ILE A 23 23.11 11.52 12.93
C ILE A 23 23.56 10.37 13.85
N SER A 24 23.51 10.64 15.15
CA SER A 24 23.62 9.59 16.14
C SER A 24 22.62 8.52 15.73
N LYS A 25 23.11 7.29 15.48
CA LYS A 25 22.22 6.14 15.44
C LYS A 25 21.51 6.13 16.80
N SER A 26 20.31 6.70 16.85
CA SER A 26 19.42 6.42 17.94
C SER A 26 19.15 4.91 17.83
N ASN A 27 19.60 4.14 18.80
CA ASN A 27 19.03 2.87 19.07
C ASN A 27 17.55 3.13 19.39
N THR A 28 16.74 3.20 18.36
CA THR A 28 15.29 3.17 18.51
C THR A 28 14.91 1.71 18.73
N ASP A 29 15.08 1.25 19.97
CA ASP A 29 14.12 0.31 20.54
C ASP A 29 12.79 1.10 20.57
N SER A 30 12.12 1.16 19.41
CA SER A 30 10.84 1.85 19.26
C SER A 30 9.69 0.97 19.77
N ASN A 31 9.88 0.36 20.93
CA ASN A 31 8.78 -0.23 21.65
C ASN A 31 8.00 0.91 22.30
N PHE A 32 6.83 1.23 21.75
CA PHE A 32 5.90 2.13 22.40
C PHE A 32 5.72 1.69 23.86
N GLU A 33 5.90 2.61 24.80
CA GLU A 33 5.69 2.34 26.23
C GLU A 33 4.24 1.92 26.48
N ILE A 34 4.03 0.84 27.21
CA ILE A 34 2.69 0.41 27.66
C ILE A 34 2.42 1.10 28.99
N VAL A 35 1.33 1.86 29.06
CA VAL A 35 0.97 2.63 30.26
C VAL A 35 -0.48 2.39 30.67
N SER A 36 -0.84 2.78 31.90
CA SER A 36 -2.24 2.78 32.30
C SER A 36 -3.02 3.81 31.49
N PRO A 37 -4.23 3.51 31.03
CA PRO A 37 -5.06 4.44 30.27
C PRO A 37 -5.27 5.79 30.98
N GLU A 38 -5.41 5.78 32.31
CA GLU A 38 -5.64 6.96 33.12
C GLU A 38 -4.47 7.96 33.05
N SER A 39 -3.25 7.47 32.87
CA SER A 39 -2.05 8.34 32.79
C SER A 39 -2.07 9.28 31.59
N VAL A 40 -2.88 8.97 30.56
CA VAL A 40 -3.07 9.79 29.36
C VAL A 40 -4.54 10.25 29.19
N GLY A 41 -5.31 10.24 30.28
CA GLY A 41 -6.69 10.75 30.31
C GLY A 41 -7.73 9.84 29.64
N ILE A 42 -7.46 8.55 29.52
CA ILE A 42 -8.41 7.55 29.01
C ILE A 42 -8.94 6.72 30.19
N SER A 43 -10.25 6.44 30.24
CA SER A 43 -10.87 5.62 31.26
C SER A 43 -10.77 4.14 30.93
N SER A 44 -10.14 3.35 31.80
CA SER A 44 -10.11 1.88 31.71
C SER A 44 -11.53 1.29 31.75
N GLU A 45 -12.44 1.86 32.53
CA GLU A 45 -13.84 1.43 32.57
C GLU A 45 -14.50 1.56 31.17
N ARG A 46 -14.20 2.65 30.45
CA ARG A 46 -14.71 2.83 29.09
C ARG A 46 -14.09 1.86 28.10
N LEU A 47 -12.80 1.56 28.24
CA LEU A 47 -12.11 0.56 27.40
C LEU A 47 -12.71 -0.85 27.59
N ASN A 48 -13.21 -1.19 28.77
CA ASN A 48 -13.92 -2.46 29.00
C ASN A 48 -15.18 -2.64 28.13
N ARG A 49 -15.71 -1.57 27.54
CA ARG A 49 -16.79 -1.68 26.55
C ARG A 49 -16.33 -2.34 25.26
N ILE A 50 -15.06 -2.18 24.91
CA ILE A 50 -14.43 -2.85 23.76
C ILE A 50 -14.40 -4.35 24.03
N ASP A 51 -13.95 -4.76 25.22
CA ASP A 51 -13.94 -6.17 25.63
C ASP A 51 -15.32 -6.80 25.50
N LYS A 52 -16.33 -6.11 26.07
CA LYS A 52 -17.73 -6.58 26.01
C LYS A 52 -18.23 -6.69 24.56
N TYR A 53 -17.89 -5.73 23.73
CA TYR A 53 -18.33 -5.71 22.33
C TYR A 53 -17.74 -6.89 21.54
N PHE A 54 -16.42 -7.12 21.63
CA PHE A 54 -15.78 -8.22 20.90
C PHE A 54 -16.19 -9.58 21.43
N ASN A 55 -16.23 -9.77 22.73
CA ASN A 55 -16.71 -11.03 23.34
C ASN A 55 -18.15 -11.34 22.92
N LYS A 56 -19.02 -10.33 22.90
CA LYS A 56 -20.40 -10.51 22.41
C LYS A 56 -20.42 -10.86 20.92
N SER A 57 -19.69 -10.12 20.07
CA SER A 57 -19.65 -10.36 18.63
C SER A 57 -19.16 -11.78 18.28
N ILE A 58 -18.19 -12.27 19.04
CA ILE A 58 -17.68 -13.64 18.90
C ILE A 58 -18.73 -14.68 19.37
N SER A 59 -19.33 -14.47 20.54
CA SER A 59 -20.36 -15.39 21.07
C SER A 59 -21.62 -15.46 20.20
N GLU A 60 -21.95 -14.36 19.52
CA GLU A 60 -23.01 -14.28 18.52
C GLU A 60 -22.58 -14.76 17.12
N ASN A 61 -21.35 -15.26 17.00
CA ASN A 61 -20.79 -15.78 15.76
C ASN A 61 -20.77 -14.73 14.63
N ILE A 62 -20.62 -13.42 14.94
CA ILE A 62 -20.56 -12.34 13.95
C ILE A 62 -19.17 -12.26 13.34
N ILE A 63 -18.11 -12.38 14.15
CA ILE A 63 -16.71 -12.43 13.75
C ILE A 63 -16.00 -13.60 14.44
N PRO A 64 -14.92 -14.15 13.85
CA PRO A 64 -14.15 -15.23 14.47
C PRO A 64 -13.29 -14.72 15.63
N GLY A 65 -12.79 -13.50 15.51
CA GLY A 65 -11.94 -12.85 16.50
C GLY A 65 -11.42 -11.52 16.00
N ALA A 66 -10.55 -10.90 16.80
CA ALA A 66 -9.94 -9.62 16.48
C ALA A 66 -8.66 -9.37 17.28
N VAL A 67 -7.76 -8.57 16.76
CA VAL A 67 -6.68 -7.91 17.52
C VAL A 67 -6.95 -6.41 17.52
N THR A 68 -6.82 -5.77 18.68
CA THR A 68 -7.13 -4.35 18.84
C THR A 68 -5.98 -3.62 19.53
N LEU A 69 -5.62 -2.46 19.01
CA LEU A 69 -4.56 -1.60 19.53
C LEU A 69 -5.05 -0.17 19.63
N ILE A 70 -4.80 0.49 20.76
CA ILE A 70 -5.01 1.94 20.92
C ILE A 70 -3.73 2.57 21.44
N ILE A 71 -3.27 3.58 20.72
CA ILE A 71 -2.12 4.40 21.07
C ILE A 71 -2.63 5.83 21.33
N LYS A 72 -2.20 6.42 22.45
CA LYS A 72 -2.48 7.79 22.82
C LYS A 72 -1.19 8.48 23.27
N ASP A 73 -0.89 9.64 22.67
CA ASP A 73 0.30 10.42 22.98
C ASP A 73 1.61 9.60 22.89
N GLY A 74 1.71 8.73 21.84
CA GLY A 74 2.85 7.85 21.62
C GLY A 74 2.96 6.67 22.61
N LYS A 75 1.91 6.37 23.38
CA LYS A 75 1.90 5.30 24.38
C LYS A 75 0.78 4.30 24.11
N ILE A 76 1.06 3.01 24.28
CA ILE A 76 0.05 1.95 24.18
C ILE A 76 -0.79 1.95 25.45
N VAL A 77 -2.08 2.14 25.30
CA VAL A 77 -3.05 2.13 26.42
C VAL A 77 -4.00 0.94 26.35
N TYR A 78 -4.03 0.25 25.21
CA TYR A 78 -4.86 -0.92 25.01
C TYR A 78 -4.26 -1.78 23.89
N ASN A 79 -4.05 -3.07 24.17
CA ASN A 79 -3.57 -4.04 23.17
C ASN A 79 -4.08 -5.43 23.57
N LYS A 80 -5.11 -5.93 22.88
CA LYS A 80 -5.76 -7.20 23.21
C LYS A 80 -6.17 -7.99 21.98
N ALA A 81 -6.05 -9.30 22.08
CA ALA A 81 -6.54 -10.28 21.13
C ALA A 81 -7.80 -10.97 21.67
N PHE A 82 -8.75 -11.27 20.80
CA PHE A 82 -10.04 -11.89 21.11
C PHE A 82 -10.36 -12.99 20.10
N GLY A 83 -10.95 -14.10 20.58
CA GLY A 83 -11.46 -15.20 19.74
C GLY A 83 -10.37 -16.03 19.08
N ASN A 84 -10.69 -16.61 17.93
CA ASN A 84 -9.84 -17.54 17.22
C ASN A 84 -9.42 -16.94 15.88
N GLU A 85 -8.12 -17.03 15.56
CA GLU A 85 -7.59 -16.68 14.22
C GLU A 85 -7.92 -17.78 13.20
N ASN A 86 -8.01 -19.03 13.66
CA ASN A 86 -8.59 -20.14 12.93
C ASN A 86 -9.68 -20.79 13.80
N VAL A 87 -10.94 -20.71 13.35
CA VAL A 87 -12.09 -21.26 14.09
C VAL A 87 -12.13 -22.78 14.00
N LEU A 88 -11.73 -23.36 12.87
CA LEU A 88 -11.79 -24.79 12.61
C LEU A 88 -10.75 -25.56 13.45
N GLU A 89 -9.58 -24.96 13.63
CA GLU A 89 -8.47 -25.53 14.39
C GLU A 89 -8.41 -25.01 15.84
N GLU A 90 -9.37 -24.14 16.21
CA GLU A 90 -9.44 -23.50 17.54
C GLU A 90 -8.20 -22.70 17.94
N VAL A 91 -7.40 -22.24 16.97
CA VAL A 91 -6.19 -21.43 17.23
C VAL A 91 -6.60 -20.03 17.67
N LYS A 92 -6.09 -19.62 18.84
CA LYS A 92 -6.41 -18.30 19.43
C LYS A 92 -5.63 -17.17 18.76
N PHE A 93 -6.28 -16.01 18.62
CA PHE A 93 -5.57 -14.79 18.25
C PHE A 93 -4.50 -14.42 19.28
N GLN A 94 -3.35 -13.96 18.77
CA GLN A 94 -2.27 -13.36 19.55
C GLN A 94 -2.10 -11.89 19.10
N ASN A 95 -1.55 -11.05 19.96
CA ASN A 95 -1.36 -9.62 19.66
C ASN A 95 -0.37 -9.36 18.50
N ASP A 96 0.48 -10.33 18.21
CA ASP A 96 1.49 -10.29 17.17
C ASP A 96 1.12 -11.10 15.92
N ASN A 97 -0.13 -11.50 15.75
CA ASN A 97 -0.60 -12.11 14.51
C ASN A 97 -0.40 -11.16 13.33
N ILE A 98 -0.01 -11.74 12.19
CA ILE A 98 0.23 -11.02 10.96
C ILE A 98 -1.01 -11.11 10.06
N PHE A 99 -1.48 -9.94 9.63
CA PHE A 99 -2.66 -9.82 8.79
C PHE A 99 -2.29 -9.43 7.35
N ARG A 100 -3.05 -9.88 6.39
CA ARG A 100 -3.06 -9.31 5.03
C ARG A 100 -3.77 -7.97 5.11
N ILE A 101 -3.02 -6.86 5.06
CA ILE A 101 -3.57 -5.51 5.30
C ILE A 101 -4.25 -4.90 4.08
N ALA A 102 -4.25 -5.62 2.95
CA ALA A 102 -4.95 -5.22 1.73
C ALA A 102 -4.73 -3.73 1.40
N SER A 103 -5.81 -2.97 1.22
CA SER A 103 -5.75 -1.56 0.81
C SER A 103 -5.13 -0.60 1.83
N MET A 104 -4.83 -1.03 3.04
CA MET A 104 -4.00 -0.24 3.97
C MET A 104 -2.57 -0.06 3.43
N THR A 105 -2.10 -0.94 2.55
CA THR A 105 -0.87 -0.78 1.74
C THR A 105 -0.79 0.59 1.08
N LYS A 106 -1.92 1.17 0.66
CA LYS A 106 -1.98 2.45 -0.03
C LYS A 106 -1.40 3.61 0.78
N ALA A 107 -1.54 3.56 2.10
CA ALA A 107 -0.96 4.57 2.99
C ALA A 107 0.58 4.57 2.90
N ILE A 108 1.18 3.37 2.90
CA ILE A 108 2.64 3.20 2.78
C ILE A 108 3.13 3.65 1.40
N THR A 109 2.42 3.26 0.33
CA THR A 109 2.75 3.71 -1.03
C THR A 109 2.65 5.22 -1.17
N SER A 110 1.61 5.84 -0.58
CA SER A 110 1.46 7.29 -0.59
C SER A 110 2.59 7.97 0.17
N LEU A 111 2.99 7.43 1.33
CA LEU A 111 4.16 7.91 2.07
C LEU A 111 5.43 7.86 1.21
N ALA A 112 5.69 6.74 0.54
CA ALA A 112 6.86 6.59 -0.34
C ALA A 112 6.87 7.62 -1.49
N VAL A 113 5.70 7.87 -2.11
CA VAL A 113 5.57 8.92 -3.13
C VAL A 113 5.88 10.30 -2.54
N MET A 114 5.37 10.60 -1.34
CA MET A 114 5.62 11.89 -0.68
C MET A 114 7.07 12.06 -0.25
N MET A 115 7.77 10.98 0.12
CA MET A 115 9.22 11.02 0.40
C MET A 115 10.01 11.42 -0.85
N LEU A 116 9.71 10.80 -2.00
CA LEU A 116 10.36 11.16 -3.27
C LEU A 116 9.99 12.57 -3.74
N TRP A 117 8.79 13.04 -3.44
CA TRP A 117 8.37 14.42 -3.70
C TRP A 117 9.13 15.42 -2.82
N GLU A 118 9.30 15.13 -1.54
CA GLU A 118 10.07 15.96 -0.61
C GLU A 118 11.53 16.07 -1.03
N GLU A 119 12.09 15.04 -1.65
CA GLU A 119 13.42 15.02 -2.25
C GLU A 119 13.53 15.85 -3.56
N GLY A 120 12.41 16.38 -4.05
CA GLY A 120 12.38 17.23 -5.25
C GLY A 120 12.44 16.48 -6.58
N ASN A 121 12.19 15.16 -6.59
CA ASN A 121 12.31 14.33 -7.79
C ASN A 121 11.24 14.64 -8.85
N PHE A 122 10.09 15.19 -8.45
CA PHE A 122 8.96 15.53 -9.33
C PHE A 122 8.01 16.53 -8.66
N SER A 123 7.08 17.10 -9.44
CA SER A 123 5.93 17.86 -8.93
C SER A 123 4.68 16.97 -8.85
N LEU A 124 3.83 17.18 -7.83
CA LEU A 124 2.55 16.45 -7.72
C LEU A 124 1.64 16.66 -8.96
N ASP A 125 1.77 17.78 -9.65
CA ASP A 125 1.01 18.08 -10.85
C ASP A 125 1.73 17.70 -12.15
N ASP A 126 2.90 17.05 -12.06
CA ASP A 126 3.53 16.44 -13.23
C ASP A 126 2.62 15.36 -13.81
N PRO A 127 2.42 15.33 -15.13
CA PRO A 127 1.66 14.28 -15.79
C PRO A 127 2.41 12.95 -15.71
N ILE A 128 1.70 11.88 -15.33
CA ILE A 128 2.27 10.54 -15.20
C ILE A 128 2.89 10.05 -16.54
N GLU A 129 2.39 10.50 -17.67
CA GLU A 129 2.93 10.17 -18.98
C GLU A 129 4.39 10.62 -19.21
N LYS A 130 4.90 11.54 -18.37
CA LYS A 130 6.31 11.95 -18.36
C LYS A 130 7.23 10.81 -17.93
N PHE A 131 6.73 9.93 -17.08
CA PHE A 131 7.46 8.81 -16.46
C PHE A 131 7.03 7.46 -17.02
N ILE A 132 5.75 7.30 -17.36
CA ILE A 132 5.16 6.11 -17.96
C ILE A 132 4.44 6.52 -19.24
N PRO A 133 5.13 6.51 -20.40
CA PRO A 133 4.61 7.06 -21.67
C PRO A 133 3.32 6.40 -22.15
N GLU A 134 3.03 5.17 -21.73
CA GLU A 134 1.80 4.45 -22.09
C GLU A 134 0.54 5.17 -21.59
N PHE A 135 0.68 6.04 -20.58
CA PHE A 135 -0.41 6.89 -20.09
C PHE A 135 -0.67 8.13 -20.96
N LYS A 136 -0.08 8.21 -22.14
CA LYS A 136 -0.36 9.26 -23.11
C LYS A 136 -1.67 9.00 -23.85
N ASN A 137 -2.41 10.07 -24.17
CA ASN A 137 -3.63 10.01 -24.97
C ASN A 137 -4.79 9.19 -24.37
N HIS A 138 -5.03 9.32 -23.10
CA HIS A 138 -6.15 8.65 -22.43
C HIS A 138 -7.49 8.99 -23.09
N ARG A 139 -8.40 8.03 -23.00
CA ARG A 139 -9.74 8.10 -23.55
C ARG A 139 -10.76 7.74 -22.48
N ILE A 140 -11.91 8.43 -22.50
CA ILE A 140 -13.01 8.25 -21.56
C ILE A 140 -14.06 7.35 -22.20
N LEU A 141 -14.58 6.37 -21.46
CA LEU A 141 -15.68 5.52 -21.89
C LEU A 141 -16.90 6.37 -22.26
N LYS A 142 -17.47 6.14 -23.45
CA LYS A 142 -18.66 6.86 -23.94
C LYS A 142 -19.87 5.98 -24.07
N LYS A 143 -19.74 4.83 -24.74
CA LYS A 143 -20.80 3.83 -24.91
C LYS A 143 -20.22 2.42 -24.80
N PHE A 144 -20.97 1.53 -24.21
CA PHE A 144 -20.61 0.14 -24.06
C PHE A 144 -21.67 -0.77 -24.71
N ASN A 145 -21.22 -1.78 -25.42
CA ASN A 145 -22.07 -2.80 -26.00
C ASN A 145 -22.05 -4.07 -25.12
N LYS A 146 -23.16 -4.35 -24.45
CA LYS A 146 -23.28 -5.51 -23.56
C LYS A 146 -23.17 -6.87 -24.25
N LYS A 147 -23.45 -6.94 -25.56
CA LYS A 147 -23.45 -8.22 -26.30
C LYS A 147 -22.03 -8.77 -26.51
N ASP A 148 -21.08 -7.91 -26.78
CA ASP A 148 -19.71 -8.30 -27.14
C ASP A 148 -18.61 -7.61 -26.33
N SER A 149 -19.00 -6.79 -25.35
CA SER A 149 -18.11 -5.97 -24.53
C SER A 149 -17.21 -5.03 -25.35
N THR A 150 -17.66 -4.60 -26.54
CA THR A 150 -17.02 -3.51 -27.27
C THR A 150 -17.46 -2.16 -26.71
N TYR A 151 -16.65 -1.13 -26.95
CA TYR A 151 -16.98 0.22 -26.48
C TYR A 151 -16.47 1.29 -27.41
N THR A 152 -17.11 2.45 -27.36
CA THR A 152 -16.59 3.69 -27.93
C THR A 152 -16.06 4.60 -26.82
N SER A 153 -15.12 5.44 -27.15
CA SER A 153 -14.48 6.35 -26.22
C SER A 153 -14.16 7.68 -26.87
N ILE A 154 -14.09 8.73 -26.09
CA ILE A 154 -13.66 10.06 -26.50
C ILE A 154 -12.31 10.39 -25.88
N LYS A 155 -11.53 11.28 -26.51
CA LYS A 155 -10.24 11.72 -25.97
C LYS A 155 -10.46 12.49 -24.66
N ALA A 156 -9.65 12.22 -23.66
CA ALA A 156 -9.59 13.05 -22.45
C ALA A 156 -8.89 14.39 -22.77
N ASN A 157 -9.39 15.47 -22.19
CA ASN A 157 -8.82 16.81 -22.38
C ASN A 157 -7.69 17.10 -21.39
N LYS A 158 -7.73 16.46 -20.23
CA LYS A 158 -6.73 16.62 -19.16
C LYS A 158 -5.82 15.39 -19.07
N LYS A 159 -4.58 15.64 -18.70
CA LYS A 159 -3.61 14.58 -18.39
C LYS A 159 -3.82 14.05 -16.99
N ILE A 160 -3.51 12.78 -16.76
CA ILE A 160 -3.45 12.21 -15.42
C ILE A 160 -2.16 12.70 -14.76
N THR A 161 -2.26 13.26 -13.56
CA THR A 161 -1.10 13.70 -12.76
C THR A 161 -0.85 12.75 -11.59
N ILE A 162 0.33 12.86 -10.95
CA ILE A 162 0.65 12.13 -9.72
C ILE A 162 -0.42 12.42 -8.65
N ARG A 163 -0.82 13.68 -8.49
CA ARG A 163 -1.90 14.08 -7.58
C ARG A 163 -3.21 13.34 -7.86
N HIS A 164 -3.60 13.22 -9.11
CA HIS A 164 -4.82 12.51 -9.49
C HIS A 164 -4.78 11.03 -9.11
N LEU A 165 -3.61 10.38 -9.17
CA LEU A 165 -3.43 8.99 -8.75
C LEU A 165 -3.52 8.85 -7.23
N LEU A 166 -2.84 9.71 -6.48
CA LEU A 166 -2.88 9.74 -5.01
C LEU A 166 -4.30 9.97 -4.46
N THR A 167 -5.09 10.82 -5.12
CA THR A 167 -6.42 11.23 -4.65
C THR A 167 -7.57 10.42 -5.26
N HIS A 168 -7.27 9.35 -5.99
CA HIS A 168 -8.29 8.59 -6.73
C HIS A 168 -9.18 9.44 -7.64
N SER A 169 -8.63 10.48 -8.24
CA SER A 169 -9.34 11.37 -9.16
C SER A 169 -8.87 11.26 -10.61
N SER A 170 -8.03 10.26 -10.91
CA SER A 170 -7.48 10.03 -12.25
C SER A 170 -8.50 9.61 -13.31
N GLY A 171 -9.65 9.08 -12.90
CA GLY A 171 -10.63 8.45 -13.78
C GLY A 171 -10.32 6.98 -14.08
N LEU A 172 -9.20 6.42 -13.62
CA LEU A 172 -8.95 4.98 -13.67
C LEU A 172 -9.96 4.23 -12.79
N GLY A 173 -10.29 3.00 -13.16
CA GLY A 173 -11.11 2.09 -12.38
C GLY A 173 -10.29 1.13 -11.51
N TYR A 174 -10.96 0.16 -10.89
CA TYR A 174 -10.33 -0.89 -10.08
C TYR A 174 -10.71 -2.31 -10.52
N GLY A 175 -11.10 -2.48 -11.75
CA GLY A 175 -11.36 -3.80 -12.29
C GLY A 175 -12.49 -4.55 -11.58
N PHE A 176 -12.16 -5.63 -10.87
CA PHE A 176 -13.16 -6.54 -10.29
C PHE A 176 -14.04 -5.93 -9.18
N ILE A 177 -13.53 -4.92 -8.47
CA ILE A 177 -14.30 -4.20 -7.44
C ILE A 177 -14.90 -2.89 -7.93
N ASP A 178 -14.75 -2.59 -9.23
CA ASP A 178 -15.31 -1.39 -9.82
C ASP A 178 -16.84 -1.33 -9.62
N SER A 179 -17.37 -0.18 -9.29
CA SER A 179 -18.82 0.01 -9.14
C SER A 179 -19.56 0.01 -10.48
N ASN A 180 -18.85 0.31 -11.59
CA ASN A 180 -19.42 0.35 -12.92
C ASN A 180 -19.32 -1.04 -13.59
N PRO A 181 -20.45 -1.72 -13.88
CA PRO A 181 -20.44 -3.07 -14.47
C PRO A 181 -19.84 -3.11 -15.89
N GLU A 182 -19.88 -2.00 -16.64
CA GLU A 182 -19.29 -1.91 -17.98
C GLU A 182 -17.76 -1.90 -17.89
N MET A 183 -17.22 -1.14 -16.95
CA MET A 183 -15.79 -1.13 -16.67
C MET A 183 -15.30 -2.49 -16.15
N LYS A 184 -16.07 -3.17 -15.28
CA LYS A 184 -15.76 -4.54 -14.87
C LYS A 184 -15.66 -5.48 -16.07
N ALA A 185 -16.61 -5.42 -17.00
CA ALA A 185 -16.61 -6.28 -18.19
C ALA A 185 -15.41 -5.99 -19.12
N ILE A 186 -15.07 -4.72 -19.31
CA ILE A 186 -13.90 -4.31 -20.09
C ILE A 186 -12.61 -4.82 -19.43
N PHE A 187 -12.50 -4.65 -18.12
CA PHE A 187 -11.34 -5.11 -17.35
C PHE A 187 -11.19 -6.63 -17.44
N ALA A 188 -12.24 -7.39 -17.16
CA ALA A 188 -12.22 -8.84 -17.21
C ALA A 188 -11.82 -9.37 -18.60
N LYS A 189 -12.36 -8.77 -19.68
CA LYS A 189 -12.02 -9.16 -21.06
C LYS A 189 -10.54 -8.91 -21.39
N LYS A 190 -9.98 -7.77 -20.96
CA LYS A 190 -8.61 -7.37 -21.28
C LYS A 190 -7.56 -8.03 -20.40
N ASN A 191 -7.93 -8.42 -19.17
CA ASN A 191 -6.98 -8.97 -18.19
C ASN A 191 -6.79 -10.48 -18.25
N LYS A 192 -7.65 -11.23 -18.95
CA LYS A 192 -7.54 -12.69 -19.11
C LYS A 192 -6.15 -13.19 -19.52
N LYS A 193 -5.37 -12.33 -20.17
CA LYS A 193 -4.04 -12.68 -20.70
C LYS A 193 -2.91 -12.42 -19.70
N PHE A 194 -3.16 -11.62 -18.65
CA PHE A 194 -2.14 -11.17 -17.72
C PHE A 194 -2.33 -11.71 -16.30
N MET A 195 -3.55 -12.14 -15.96
CA MET A 195 -3.87 -12.60 -14.61
C MET A 195 -4.94 -13.68 -14.72
N ASN A 196 -4.57 -14.93 -14.49
CA ASN A 196 -5.46 -16.09 -14.63
C ASN A 196 -6.76 -15.91 -13.84
N ASN A 197 -6.71 -15.26 -12.69
CA ASN A 197 -7.84 -15.05 -11.80
C ASN A 197 -8.41 -13.63 -11.82
N GLY A 198 -7.84 -12.71 -12.62
CA GLY A 198 -8.36 -11.36 -12.80
C GLY A 198 -8.23 -10.44 -11.58
N VAL A 199 -7.53 -10.85 -10.54
CA VAL A 199 -7.35 -10.08 -9.30
C VAL A 199 -5.93 -9.54 -9.24
N MET A 200 -5.80 -8.23 -9.13
CA MET A 200 -4.50 -7.55 -9.06
C MET A 200 -3.85 -7.63 -7.67
N CYS A 201 -4.59 -8.02 -6.66
CA CYS A 201 -4.10 -8.20 -5.31
C CYS A 201 -3.99 -9.70 -5.00
N PHE A 202 -3.04 -10.09 -4.18
CA PHE A 202 -2.91 -11.49 -3.74
C PHE A 202 -2.72 -12.47 -4.90
N CYS A 203 -1.87 -12.10 -5.87
CA CYS A 203 -1.53 -12.95 -6.98
C CYS A 203 -0.06 -13.39 -6.88
N ASP A 204 0.18 -14.62 -7.29
CA ASP A 204 1.48 -15.30 -7.25
C ASP A 204 2.09 -15.49 -8.64
N GLU A 205 1.53 -14.82 -9.64
CA GLU A 205 1.95 -14.98 -11.03
C GLU A 205 3.34 -14.38 -11.28
N ASP A 206 4.13 -15.04 -12.12
CA ASP A 206 5.42 -14.52 -12.57
C ASP A 206 5.25 -13.47 -13.67
N VAL A 207 4.73 -12.31 -13.27
CA VAL A 207 4.47 -11.18 -14.16
C VAL A 207 5.17 -9.94 -13.60
N LYS A 208 5.89 -9.22 -14.44
CA LYS A 208 6.49 -7.95 -14.05
C LYS A 208 5.42 -6.88 -13.88
N ILE A 209 5.51 -6.10 -12.81
CA ILE A 209 4.59 -4.99 -12.51
C ILE A 209 4.50 -4.00 -13.69
N GLU A 210 5.61 -3.75 -14.38
CA GLU A 210 5.67 -2.95 -15.59
C GLU A 210 4.63 -3.36 -16.62
N ASN A 211 4.53 -4.65 -16.94
CA ASN A 211 3.59 -5.18 -17.93
C ASN A 211 2.13 -5.00 -17.49
N VAL A 212 1.87 -5.17 -16.20
CA VAL A 212 0.55 -4.95 -15.61
C VAL A 212 0.13 -3.49 -15.77
N ILE A 213 1.00 -2.56 -15.38
CA ILE A 213 0.74 -1.12 -15.42
C ILE A 213 0.61 -0.62 -16.86
N LYS A 214 1.46 -1.06 -17.77
CA LYS A 214 1.35 -0.73 -19.20
C LYS A 214 0.06 -1.28 -19.83
N ASN A 215 -0.45 -2.40 -19.33
CA ASN A 215 -1.77 -2.90 -19.77
C ASN A 215 -2.93 -2.07 -19.20
N ILE A 216 -2.86 -1.64 -17.95
CA ILE A 216 -3.85 -0.75 -17.32
C ILE A 216 -3.97 0.56 -18.07
N ALA A 217 -2.87 1.13 -18.54
CA ALA A 217 -2.85 2.36 -19.32
C ALA A 217 -3.71 2.31 -20.61
N LYS A 218 -4.05 1.10 -21.10
CA LYS A 218 -4.89 0.91 -22.30
C LYS A 218 -6.40 0.90 -22.00
N TYR A 219 -6.79 1.00 -20.72
CA TYR A 219 -8.21 0.98 -20.37
C TYR A 219 -8.82 2.38 -20.49
N PRO A 220 -10.11 2.48 -20.81
CA PRO A 220 -10.76 3.77 -20.79
C PRO A 220 -10.90 4.29 -19.37
N LEU A 221 -10.99 5.61 -19.22
CA LEU A 221 -11.29 6.27 -17.98
C LEU A 221 -12.81 6.33 -17.77
N HIS A 222 -13.22 6.42 -16.51
CA HIS A 222 -14.62 6.72 -16.14
C HIS A 222 -15.02 8.16 -16.48
N HIS A 223 -14.10 9.09 -16.30
CA HIS A 223 -14.33 10.53 -16.40
C HIS A 223 -13.03 11.28 -16.67
N GLU A 224 -13.13 12.58 -16.93
CA GLU A 224 -11.98 13.48 -17.02
C GLU A 224 -11.14 13.45 -15.74
N PRO A 225 -9.80 13.39 -15.84
CA PRO A 225 -8.92 13.50 -14.71
C PRO A 225 -9.19 14.77 -13.87
N GLY A 226 -9.27 14.59 -12.56
CA GLY A 226 -9.55 15.65 -11.60
C GLY A 226 -11.02 16.03 -11.45
N LYS A 227 -11.95 15.37 -12.17
CA LYS A 227 -13.36 15.74 -12.13
C LYS A 227 -14.10 15.22 -10.90
N GLN A 228 -13.83 13.98 -10.51
CA GLN A 228 -14.50 13.34 -9.37
C GLN A 228 -13.65 12.22 -8.79
N PHE A 229 -14.01 11.74 -7.63
CA PHE A 229 -13.41 10.57 -6.99
C PHE A 229 -13.93 9.28 -7.66
N THR A 230 -12.99 8.40 -8.02
CA THR A 230 -13.26 7.02 -8.41
C THR A 230 -12.16 6.15 -7.82
N TYR A 231 -12.51 5.30 -6.86
CA TYR A 231 -11.54 4.39 -6.25
C TYR A 231 -10.87 3.52 -7.32
N SER A 232 -9.55 3.49 -7.34
CA SER A 232 -8.81 3.06 -8.52
C SER A 232 -7.50 2.34 -8.21
N VAL A 233 -6.92 1.74 -9.24
CA VAL A 233 -5.56 1.19 -9.27
C VAL A 233 -4.47 2.27 -9.27
N GLY A 234 -4.79 3.50 -8.93
CA GLY A 234 -3.85 4.61 -8.97
C GLY A 234 -2.60 4.37 -8.13
N LEU A 235 -2.74 3.74 -6.96
CA LEU A 235 -1.60 3.43 -6.08
C LEU A 235 -0.75 2.27 -6.60
N ASP A 236 -1.30 1.37 -7.41
CA ASP A 236 -0.51 0.35 -8.11
C ASP A 236 0.35 0.99 -9.20
N VAL A 237 -0.21 1.97 -9.93
CA VAL A 237 0.55 2.80 -10.90
C VAL A 237 1.67 3.55 -10.19
N LEU A 238 1.39 4.12 -9.01
CA LEU A 238 2.37 4.82 -8.19
C LEU A 238 3.42 3.88 -7.60
N GLY A 239 3.10 2.63 -7.32
CA GLY A 239 4.08 1.61 -6.94
C GLY A 239 5.14 1.43 -8.02
N TYR A 240 4.73 1.25 -9.26
CA TYR A 240 5.66 1.17 -10.40
C TYR A 240 6.40 2.50 -10.65
N PHE A 241 5.74 3.64 -10.45
CA PHE A 241 6.39 4.95 -10.50
C PHE A 241 7.52 5.08 -9.47
N ILE A 242 7.33 4.57 -8.24
CA ILE A 242 8.39 4.54 -7.21
C ILE A 242 9.59 3.72 -7.70
N GLU A 243 9.35 2.56 -8.32
CA GLU A 243 10.44 1.73 -8.89
C GLU A 243 11.23 2.50 -9.96
N LEU A 244 10.53 3.20 -10.85
CA LEU A 244 11.17 4.03 -11.90
C LEU A 244 11.99 5.19 -11.32
N GLN A 245 11.51 5.85 -10.28
CA GLN A 245 12.19 6.99 -9.68
C GLN A 245 13.38 6.59 -8.80
N SER A 246 13.27 5.46 -8.11
CA SER A 246 14.28 5.02 -7.15
C SER A 246 15.32 4.06 -7.74
N GLY A 247 15.01 3.39 -8.86
CA GLY A 247 15.81 2.29 -9.41
C GLY A 247 15.79 1.01 -8.54
N MET A 248 14.92 0.95 -7.53
CA MET A 248 14.74 -0.20 -6.65
C MET A 248 13.40 -0.88 -6.90
N SER A 249 13.27 -2.17 -6.55
CA SER A 249 11.93 -2.78 -6.44
C SER A 249 11.10 -2.05 -5.38
N LEU A 250 9.77 -2.09 -5.51
CA LEU A 250 8.89 -1.48 -4.51
C LEU A 250 9.12 -2.08 -3.12
N ASN A 251 9.37 -3.39 -3.06
CA ASN A 251 9.71 -4.09 -1.82
C ASN A 251 10.99 -3.55 -1.19
N ASP A 252 12.06 -3.40 -1.98
CA ASP A 252 13.36 -2.95 -1.46
C ASP A 252 13.31 -1.47 -1.05
N PHE A 253 12.54 -0.65 -1.79
CA PHE A 253 12.32 0.73 -1.40
C PHE A 253 11.60 0.82 -0.05
N PHE A 254 10.51 0.07 0.13
CA PHE A 254 9.76 0.07 1.38
C PHE A 254 10.60 -0.44 2.55
N ARG A 255 11.31 -1.57 2.38
CA ARG A 255 12.21 -2.08 3.42
C ARG A 255 13.24 -1.05 3.82
N LYS A 256 14.06 -0.61 2.87
CA LYS A 256 15.21 0.25 3.14
C LYS A 256 14.85 1.63 3.66
N ARG A 257 13.74 2.19 3.15
CA ARG A 257 13.40 3.60 3.39
C ARG A 257 12.32 3.80 4.46
N ILE A 258 11.53 2.77 4.74
CA ILE A 258 10.37 2.88 5.66
C ILE A 258 10.46 1.82 6.76
N PHE A 259 10.48 0.53 6.41
CA PHE A 259 10.30 -0.52 7.40
C PHE A 259 11.51 -0.70 8.31
N ASP A 260 12.72 -0.83 7.75
CA ASP A 260 13.93 -1.02 8.55
C ASP A 260 14.21 0.20 9.46
N PRO A 261 14.11 1.47 8.98
CA PRO A 261 14.29 2.64 9.85
C PRO A 261 13.27 2.75 10.98
N LEU A 262 12.05 2.22 10.79
CA LEU A 262 10.96 2.29 11.78
C LEU A 262 10.83 1.00 12.62
N GLY A 263 11.67 -0.02 12.39
CA GLY A 263 11.61 -1.30 13.08
C GLY A 263 10.34 -2.11 12.75
N MET A 264 9.72 -1.90 11.56
CA MET A 264 8.50 -2.58 11.12
C MET A 264 8.84 -3.96 10.56
N ASN A 265 9.36 -4.85 11.40
CA ASN A 265 9.95 -6.14 11.00
C ASN A 265 8.92 -7.14 10.44
N ASP A 266 7.64 -6.96 10.73
CA ASP A 266 6.55 -7.84 10.28
C ASP A 266 5.76 -7.27 9.08
N THR A 267 6.16 -6.08 8.59
CA THR A 267 5.53 -5.46 7.42
C THR A 267 6.28 -5.84 6.15
N GLN A 268 5.63 -6.58 5.26
CA GLN A 268 6.28 -7.13 4.06
C GLN A 268 5.26 -7.58 3.01
N PHE A 269 5.72 -7.72 1.75
CA PHE A 269 4.88 -8.26 0.67
C PHE A 269 4.77 -9.78 0.72
N TYR A 270 5.88 -10.48 0.98
CA TYR A 270 5.92 -11.93 1.06
C TYR A 270 6.51 -12.34 2.40
N ILE A 271 5.82 -13.23 3.07
CA ILE A 271 6.14 -13.63 4.44
C ILE A 271 7.32 -14.62 4.46
N GLU A 272 8.22 -14.43 5.40
CA GLU A 272 9.33 -15.34 5.66
C GLU A 272 8.80 -16.61 6.35
N SER A 273 9.49 -17.74 6.11
CA SER A 273 9.01 -19.06 6.56
C SER A 273 8.84 -19.17 8.09
N ASP A 274 9.70 -18.51 8.85
CA ASP A 274 9.67 -18.47 10.31
C ASP A 274 8.51 -17.66 10.90
N LYS A 275 7.87 -16.82 10.09
CA LYS A 275 6.70 -16.00 10.47
C LYS A 275 5.37 -16.58 10.02
N ARG A 276 5.42 -17.71 9.30
CA ARG A 276 4.23 -18.29 8.66
C ARG A 276 3.13 -18.65 9.68
N GLU A 277 3.50 -19.19 10.83
CA GLU A 277 2.57 -19.60 11.88
C GLU A 277 1.82 -18.42 12.52
N ARG A 278 2.32 -17.20 12.34
CA ARG A 278 1.67 -15.99 12.83
C ARG A 278 0.70 -15.39 11.80
N LEU A 279 0.68 -15.89 10.56
CA LEU A 279 -0.18 -15.38 9.51
C LEU A 279 -1.61 -15.86 9.71
N VAL A 280 -2.52 -14.91 9.90
CA VAL A 280 -3.95 -15.19 10.10
C VAL A 280 -4.54 -15.92 8.90
N SER A 281 -5.28 -16.99 9.16
CA SER A 281 -6.00 -17.76 8.15
C SER A 281 -7.12 -16.93 7.50
N VAL A 282 -7.41 -17.24 6.23
CA VAL A 282 -8.50 -16.58 5.51
C VAL A 282 -9.73 -17.47 5.59
N GLN A 283 -10.76 -17.00 6.24
CA GLN A 283 -12.01 -17.72 6.46
C GLN A 283 -13.19 -16.96 5.90
N THR A 284 -14.25 -17.69 5.55
CA THR A 284 -15.53 -17.16 5.13
C THR A 284 -16.66 -17.77 5.94
N LYS A 285 -17.81 -17.10 5.94
CA LYS A 285 -18.99 -17.61 6.62
C LYS A 285 -20.02 -18.07 5.59
N LYS A 286 -20.38 -19.36 5.64
CA LYS A 286 -21.37 -19.96 4.79
C LYS A 286 -22.42 -20.70 5.64
N ASP A 287 -23.68 -20.45 5.38
CA ASP A 287 -24.80 -21.05 6.13
C ASP A 287 -24.64 -20.93 7.65
N GLY A 288 -24.12 -19.80 8.13
CA GLY A 288 -23.91 -19.51 9.53
C GLY A 288 -22.66 -20.17 10.17
N LYS A 289 -21.88 -20.93 9.42
CA LYS A 289 -20.66 -21.61 9.89
C LYS A 289 -19.41 -21.00 9.24
N TRP A 290 -18.31 -20.93 9.99
CA TRP A 290 -17.01 -20.57 9.48
C TRP A 290 -16.42 -21.74 8.71
N GLU A 291 -15.83 -21.46 7.56
CA GLU A 291 -15.10 -22.41 6.72
C GLU A 291 -13.88 -21.74 6.09
N ASP A 292 -12.92 -22.52 5.63
CA ASP A 292 -11.78 -21.98 4.91
C ASP A 292 -12.24 -21.31 3.63
N PHE A 293 -11.62 -20.18 3.33
CA PHE A 293 -11.92 -19.44 2.12
C PHE A 293 -11.46 -20.22 0.89
N SER A 294 -12.40 -20.57 0.01
CA SER A 294 -12.17 -21.42 -1.17
C SER A 294 -12.44 -20.72 -2.51
N ASP A 295 -12.60 -19.40 -2.50
CA ASP A 295 -12.84 -18.64 -3.74
C ASP A 295 -11.53 -18.47 -4.51
N ASN A 296 -11.42 -19.12 -5.66
CA ASN A 296 -10.25 -19.10 -6.55
C ASN A 296 -9.99 -17.72 -7.21
N ARG A 297 -10.80 -16.71 -6.94
CA ARG A 297 -10.46 -15.32 -7.31
C ARG A 297 -9.30 -14.74 -6.49
N PHE A 298 -9.01 -15.31 -5.32
CA PHE A 298 -7.89 -14.91 -4.47
C PHE A 298 -6.99 -16.13 -4.20
N ASN A 299 -5.69 -15.94 -4.28
CA ASN A 299 -4.76 -16.94 -3.81
C ASN A 299 -4.64 -16.84 -2.28
N VAL A 300 -5.23 -17.79 -1.56
CA VAL A 300 -5.15 -17.86 -0.09
C VAL A 300 -3.73 -18.13 0.41
N ASN A 301 -2.88 -18.75 -0.45
CA ASN A 301 -1.47 -19.00 -0.13
C ASN A 301 -0.60 -17.73 -0.25
N TYR A 302 -1.09 -16.67 -0.89
CA TYR A 302 -0.43 -15.39 -0.82
C TYR A 302 -0.46 -14.87 0.64
N PRO A 303 0.61 -14.40 1.22
CA PRO A 303 1.91 -14.06 0.66
C PRO A 303 3.01 -15.11 0.89
N VAL A 304 2.66 -16.36 1.11
CA VAL A 304 3.60 -17.43 1.45
C VAL A 304 4.25 -18.03 0.21
N GLU A 305 3.45 -18.27 -0.82
CA GLU A 305 3.83 -18.90 -2.08
C GLU A 305 3.85 -17.90 -3.23
N GLY A 306 4.36 -18.34 -4.38
CA GLY A 306 4.40 -17.57 -5.60
C GLY A 306 5.80 -17.10 -6.01
N SER A 307 5.88 -16.40 -7.12
CA SER A 307 7.14 -15.95 -7.74
C SER A 307 7.90 -14.92 -6.91
N LYS A 308 7.25 -14.27 -5.96
CA LYS A 308 7.79 -13.18 -5.12
C LYS A 308 8.42 -12.03 -5.91
N SER A 309 7.97 -11.84 -7.15
CA SER A 309 8.47 -10.83 -8.08
C SER A 309 7.51 -9.68 -8.33
N LEU A 310 6.26 -9.78 -7.85
CA LEU A 310 5.19 -8.83 -8.13
C LEU A 310 4.76 -8.11 -6.85
N PHE A 311 4.94 -6.79 -6.82
CA PHE A 311 4.66 -5.94 -5.67
C PHE A 311 3.62 -4.88 -6.02
N PHE A 312 2.40 -5.03 -5.49
CA PHE A 312 1.30 -4.10 -5.75
C PHE A 312 1.25 -2.98 -4.71
N GLY A 313 1.39 -1.73 -5.17
CA GLY A 313 1.30 -0.56 -4.29
C GLY A 313 -0.11 -0.27 -3.76
N GLY A 314 -1.13 -0.84 -4.38
CA GLY A 314 -2.52 -0.69 -3.96
C GLY A 314 -2.98 -1.71 -2.92
N CYS A 315 -2.26 -2.83 -2.79
CA CYS A 315 -2.56 -3.93 -1.87
C CYS A 315 -1.42 -4.95 -1.92
N GLY A 316 -1.24 -5.76 -0.96
CA GLY A 316 -0.23 -6.82 -1.01
C GLY A 316 0.66 -6.89 0.21
N LEU A 317 0.68 -5.86 1.05
CA LEU A 317 1.41 -5.93 2.30
C LEU A 317 0.69 -6.78 3.34
N THR A 318 1.50 -7.40 4.17
CA THR A 318 1.10 -7.97 5.47
C THR A 318 1.74 -7.14 6.57
N SER A 319 1.12 -7.11 7.75
CA SER A 319 1.64 -6.44 8.96
C SER A 319 0.95 -6.98 10.20
N THR A 320 1.51 -6.67 11.37
CA THR A 320 0.89 -6.87 12.68
C THR A 320 -0.05 -5.74 13.02
#